data_f01b6eeb512eebb41ab4e7216e69919d
#
_entry.id   f01b6eeb512eebb41ab4e7216e69919d
#
_cell.length_a   1.000
_cell.length_b   1.000
_cell.length_c   1.000
_cell.angle_alpha   90.00
_cell.angle_beta   90.00
_cell.angle_gamma   90.00
#
_symmetry.space_group_name_H-M   'P 1'
#
loop_
_entity.id
_entity.type
_entity.pdbx_description
1 polymer ?
#
loop_
_entity_poly.entity_id
_entity_poly.type
_entity_poly.pdbx_seq_one_letter_code
_entity_poly.pdbx_strand_id
1 'polypeptide(L)'
;MASPIIAKELQSAIRFALSEAKRMRHEYLTLEHLLLGLLKDPRSTEVLRAANGKPDRLKEKLLKFLEETVERLPEGVNADPQQTIGVERVLQRAAFHALSAEQKVMDSADVLVAIFREEKSQALFFLKEEGITRYDLLNFISHGIKKEGAEGAEGDESASPGMGAEGGEEEGGVPSKNPLEAYCSNLALEAAAGNIDPLIGRAHELERTIQILSRRRKNNPLYVGG
;
A
#
# COMPACT_ATOMS: atom_id res chain seq x y z
N MET A 1 13.28 -13.53 -17.35
CA MET A 1 12.36 -13.58 -16.20
C MET A 1 10.95 -13.62 -16.75
N ALA A 2 10.09 -14.52 -16.26
CA ALA A 2 8.70 -14.57 -16.70
C ALA A 2 7.96 -13.32 -16.20
N SER A 3 7.18 -12.68 -17.07
CA SER A 3 6.31 -11.57 -16.66
C SER A 3 5.23 -12.09 -15.71
N PRO A 4 4.80 -11.33 -14.69
CA PRO A 4 3.73 -11.75 -13.80
C PRO A 4 2.42 -11.89 -14.60
N ILE A 5 1.58 -12.80 -14.19
CA ILE A 5 0.26 -12.97 -14.78
C ILE A 5 -0.61 -11.78 -14.33
N ILE A 6 -1.31 -11.15 -15.27
CA ILE A 6 -2.23 -10.04 -14.94
C ILE A 6 -3.55 -10.64 -14.43
N ALA A 7 -4.02 -10.21 -13.27
CA ALA A 7 -5.31 -10.61 -12.71
C ALA A 7 -6.46 -10.33 -13.70
N LYS A 8 -7.49 -11.17 -13.72
CA LYS A 8 -8.64 -11.02 -14.64
C LYS A 8 -9.39 -9.70 -14.39
N GLU A 9 -9.51 -9.32 -13.14
CA GLU A 9 -10.14 -8.08 -12.68
C GLU A 9 -9.37 -6.86 -13.21
N LEU A 10 -8.04 -6.86 -13.08
CA LEU A 10 -7.18 -5.81 -13.62
C LEU A 10 -7.26 -5.74 -15.16
N GLN A 11 -7.29 -6.89 -15.85
CA GLN A 11 -7.52 -6.91 -17.30
C GLN A 11 -8.85 -6.26 -17.68
N SER A 12 -9.90 -6.51 -16.89
CA SER A 12 -11.23 -5.92 -17.10
C SER A 12 -11.21 -4.41 -16.85
N ALA A 13 -10.49 -3.94 -15.80
CA ALA A 13 -10.30 -2.54 -15.51
C ALA A 13 -9.57 -1.79 -16.65
N ILE A 14 -8.50 -2.39 -17.19
CA ILE A 14 -7.74 -1.82 -18.32
C ILE A 14 -8.61 -1.76 -19.58
N ARG A 15 -9.37 -2.83 -19.88
CA ARG A 15 -10.31 -2.83 -21.02
C ARG A 15 -11.38 -1.76 -20.86
N PHE A 16 -11.91 -1.59 -19.65
CA PHE A 16 -12.88 -0.54 -19.36
C PHE A 16 -12.25 0.85 -19.57
N ALA A 17 -11.05 1.11 -19.07
CA ALA A 17 -10.33 2.36 -19.30
C ALA A 17 -10.16 2.68 -20.80
N LEU A 18 -9.79 1.66 -21.60
CA LEU A 18 -9.65 1.79 -23.05
C LEU A 18 -11.00 2.08 -23.72
N SER A 19 -12.07 1.39 -23.31
CA SER A 19 -13.41 1.61 -23.85
C SER A 19 -13.93 3.02 -23.53
N GLU A 20 -13.65 3.56 -22.35
CA GLU A 20 -14.03 4.92 -21.98
C GLU A 20 -13.23 5.96 -22.76
N ALA A 21 -11.91 5.79 -22.93
CA ALA A 21 -11.11 6.66 -23.76
C ALA A 21 -11.65 6.70 -25.23
N LYS A 22 -12.00 5.53 -25.76
CA LYS A 22 -12.62 5.42 -27.10
C LYS A 22 -14.02 6.06 -27.15
N ARG A 23 -14.86 5.84 -26.13
CA ARG A 23 -16.21 6.43 -26.03
C ARG A 23 -16.15 7.98 -26.00
N MET A 24 -15.18 8.52 -25.25
CA MET A 24 -14.93 9.96 -25.15
C MET A 24 -14.20 10.52 -26.38
N ARG A 25 -13.78 9.67 -27.32
CA ARG A 25 -13.03 10.01 -28.53
C ARG A 25 -11.66 10.66 -28.21
N HIS A 26 -11.02 10.21 -27.12
CA HIS A 26 -9.67 10.67 -26.78
C HIS A 26 -8.62 9.93 -27.62
N GLU A 27 -7.60 10.65 -28.05
CA GLU A 27 -6.48 10.10 -28.81
C GLU A 27 -5.58 9.20 -27.93
N TYR A 28 -5.48 9.57 -26.66
CA TYR A 28 -4.57 8.89 -25.74
C TYR A 28 -5.29 8.26 -24.54
N LEU A 29 -4.84 7.05 -24.17
CA LEU A 29 -5.15 6.42 -22.89
C LEU A 29 -4.21 7.00 -21.84
N THR A 30 -4.72 7.81 -20.94
CA THR A 30 -3.97 8.47 -19.87
C THR A 30 -4.11 7.75 -18.53
N LEU A 31 -3.35 8.18 -17.52
CA LEU A 31 -3.43 7.63 -16.16
C LEU A 31 -4.78 7.89 -15.50
N GLU A 32 -5.45 8.95 -15.86
CA GLU A 32 -6.79 9.28 -15.38
C GLU A 32 -7.84 8.27 -15.89
N HIS A 33 -7.72 7.84 -17.16
CA HIS A 33 -8.55 6.75 -17.67
C HIS A 33 -8.24 5.42 -16.96
N LEU A 34 -6.96 5.13 -16.73
CA LEU A 34 -6.55 3.94 -16.01
C LEU A 34 -7.10 3.94 -14.59
N LEU A 35 -6.99 5.05 -13.86
CA LEU A 35 -7.54 5.19 -12.52
C LEU A 35 -9.07 5.06 -12.53
N LEU A 36 -9.76 5.63 -13.52
CA LEU A 36 -11.21 5.46 -13.70
C LEU A 36 -11.58 3.98 -13.91
N GLY A 37 -10.76 3.23 -14.65
CA GLY A 37 -10.91 1.79 -14.82
C GLY A 37 -10.71 1.02 -13.51
N LEU A 38 -9.69 1.37 -12.73
CA LEU A 38 -9.41 0.76 -11.43
C LEU A 38 -10.55 0.98 -10.42
N LEU A 39 -11.29 2.08 -10.50
CA LEU A 39 -12.47 2.31 -9.66
C LEU A 39 -13.64 1.35 -9.93
N LYS A 40 -13.59 0.56 -11.02
CA LYS A 40 -14.55 -0.51 -11.28
C LYS A 40 -14.15 -1.83 -10.64
N ASP A 41 -12.90 -1.97 -10.26
CA ASP A 41 -12.41 -3.18 -9.64
C ASP A 41 -12.67 -3.17 -8.12
N PRO A 42 -13.31 -4.23 -7.58
CA PRO A 42 -13.61 -4.35 -6.16
C PRO A 42 -12.36 -4.23 -5.27
N ARG A 43 -11.24 -4.83 -5.68
CA ARG A 43 -9.98 -4.78 -4.91
C ARG A 43 -9.44 -3.38 -4.79
N SER A 44 -9.37 -2.63 -5.90
CA SER A 44 -8.95 -1.23 -5.88
C SER A 44 -9.87 -0.37 -5.01
N THR A 45 -11.17 -0.59 -5.10
CA THR A 45 -12.18 0.16 -4.33
C THR A 45 -12.05 -0.12 -2.83
N GLU A 46 -11.81 -1.37 -2.46
CA GLU A 46 -11.55 -1.78 -1.09
C GLU A 46 -10.31 -1.08 -0.53
N VAL A 47 -9.19 -1.12 -1.27
CA VAL A 47 -7.93 -0.48 -0.88
C VAL A 47 -8.08 1.03 -0.70
N LEU A 48 -8.79 1.69 -1.63
CA LEU A 48 -9.06 3.13 -1.54
C LEU A 48 -9.93 3.49 -0.34
N ARG A 49 -11.00 2.72 -0.04
CA ARG A 49 -11.83 2.93 1.14
C ARG A 49 -11.05 2.70 2.43
N ALA A 50 -10.21 1.67 2.48
CA ALA A 50 -9.35 1.42 3.63
C ALA A 50 -8.36 2.56 3.92
N ALA A 51 -7.96 3.30 2.88
CA ALA A 51 -7.16 4.51 2.98
C ALA A 51 -8.00 5.78 3.25
N ASN A 52 -9.29 5.63 3.63
CA ASN A 52 -10.24 6.72 3.85
C ASN A 52 -10.58 7.55 2.58
N GLY A 53 -10.34 7.00 1.40
CA GLY A 53 -10.73 7.62 0.13
C GLY A 53 -12.21 7.39 -0.19
N LYS A 54 -12.78 8.30 -0.98
CA LYS A 54 -14.17 8.23 -1.46
C LYS A 54 -14.19 7.91 -2.96
N PRO A 55 -14.32 6.62 -3.36
CA PRO A 55 -14.24 6.22 -4.78
C PRO A 55 -15.27 6.94 -5.68
N ASP A 56 -16.48 7.19 -5.18
CA ASP A 56 -17.52 7.84 -5.97
C ASP A 56 -17.18 9.30 -6.28
N ARG A 57 -16.68 10.03 -5.28
CA ARG A 57 -16.22 11.41 -5.45
C ARG A 57 -15.00 11.50 -6.38
N LEU A 58 -14.09 10.56 -6.24
CA LEU A 58 -12.92 10.45 -7.12
C LEU A 58 -13.34 10.20 -8.57
N LYS A 59 -14.32 9.32 -8.77
CA LYS A 59 -14.90 9.04 -10.09
C LYS A 59 -15.52 10.27 -10.74
N GLU A 60 -16.30 11.07 -9.99
CA GLU A 60 -16.91 12.31 -10.50
C GLU A 60 -15.84 13.31 -10.95
N LYS A 61 -14.80 13.51 -10.13
CA LYS A 61 -13.68 14.40 -10.47
C LYS A 61 -12.93 13.94 -11.72
N LEU A 62 -12.66 12.63 -11.83
CA LEU A 62 -11.99 12.05 -13.00
C LEU A 62 -12.82 12.24 -14.27
N LEU A 63 -14.13 11.94 -14.22
CA LEU A 63 -15.01 12.11 -15.39
C LEU A 63 -15.06 13.58 -15.84
N LYS A 64 -15.23 14.50 -14.88
CA LYS A 64 -15.23 15.93 -15.18
C LYS A 64 -13.92 16.37 -15.83
N PHE A 65 -12.78 15.98 -15.26
CA PHE A 65 -11.47 16.29 -15.81
C PHE A 65 -11.29 15.76 -17.24
N LEU A 66 -11.65 14.48 -17.46
CA LEU A 66 -11.54 13.83 -18.77
C LEU A 66 -12.43 14.53 -19.82
N GLU A 67 -13.62 14.98 -19.44
CA GLU A 67 -14.52 15.69 -20.35
C GLU A 67 -14.08 17.11 -20.70
N GLU A 68 -13.49 17.83 -19.74
CA GLU A 68 -13.15 19.23 -19.87
C GLU A 68 -11.72 19.48 -20.37
N THR A 69 -10.78 18.58 -20.09
CA THR A 69 -9.35 18.88 -20.27
C THR A 69 -8.68 18.05 -21.36
N VAL A 70 -9.16 16.80 -21.59
CA VAL A 70 -8.50 15.93 -22.56
C VAL A 70 -9.02 16.22 -23.96
N GLU A 71 -8.10 16.45 -24.91
CA GLU A 71 -8.42 16.73 -26.30
C GLU A 71 -9.13 15.55 -26.95
N ARG A 72 -10.19 15.88 -27.72
CA ARG A 72 -10.98 14.90 -28.45
C ARG A 72 -10.56 14.84 -29.91
N LEU A 73 -10.57 13.66 -30.48
CA LEU A 73 -10.36 13.47 -31.91
C LEU A 73 -11.43 14.22 -32.73
N PRO A 74 -11.07 14.79 -33.87
CA PRO A 74 -12.01 15.43 -34.78
C PRO A 74 -13.17 14.52 -35.21
N GLU A 75 -14.31 15.10 -35.59
CA GLU A 75 -15.45 14.32 -36.08
C GLU A 75 -15.10 13.50 -37.31
N GLY A 76 -15.48 12.23 -37.31
CA GLY A 76 -15.20 11.31 -38.42
C GLY A 76 -13.89 10.52 -38.30
N VAL A 77 -12.99 10.84 -37.35
CA VAL A 77 -11.77 10.07 -37.09
C VAL A 77 -12.08 8.97 -36.06
N ASN A 78 -11.98 7.72 -36.48
CA ASN A 78 -12.02 6.55 -35.60
C ASN A 78 -10.62 5.98 -35.48
N ALA A 79 -9.92 6.29 -34.37
CA ALA A 79 -8.65 5.68 -34.02
C ALA A 79 -8.77 5.02 -32.65
N ASP A 80 -8.04 3.93 -32.45
CA ASP A 80 -7.93 3.33 -31.15
C ASP A 80 -6.99 4.18 -30.28
N PRO A 81 -7.35 4.46 -29.02
CA PRO A 81 -6.52 5.26 -28.13
C PRO A 81 -5.13 4.67 -27.95
N GLN A 82 -4.09 5.49 -28.08
CA GLN A 82 -2.72 5.09 -27.88
C GLN A 82 -2.35 5.21 -26.39
N GLN A 83 -1.60 4.23 -25.88
CA GLN A 83 -1.11 4.30 -24.51
C GLN A 83 -0.08 5.41 -24.36
N THR A 84 -0.25 6.25 -23.34
CA THR A 84 0.78 7.23 -22.98
C THR A 84 1.97 6.52 -22.30
N ILE A 85 3.15 7.13 -22.41
CA ILE A 85 4.36 6.67 -21.72
C ILE A 85 4.15 6.56 -20.20
N GLY A 86 3.30 7.41 -19.61
CA GLY A 86 2.95 7.35 -18.19
C GLY A 86 2.21 6.06 -17.82
N VAL A 87 1.24 5.65 -18.65
CA VAL A 87 0.51 4.39 -18.46
C VAL A 87 1.45 3.19 -18.57
N GLU A 88 2.29 3.19 -19.60
CA GLU A 88 3.28 2.11 -19.80
C GLU A 88 4.23 1.98 -18.59
N ARG A 89 4.80 3.10 -18.11
CA ARG A 89 5.67 3.11 -16.94
C ARG A 89 4.98 2.61 -15.68
N VAL A 90 3.74 3.00 -15.45
CA VAL A 90 2.97 2.56 -14.28
C VAL A 90 2.74 1.05 -14.33
N LEU A 91 2.33 0.50 -15.48
CA LEU A 91 2.13 -0.93 -15.64
C LEU A 91 3.44 -1.73 -15.50
N GLN A 92 4.55 -1.23 -16.05
CA GLN A 92 5.86 -1.84 -15.89
C GLN A 92 6.32 -1.85 -14.41
N ARG A 93 6.11 -0.75 -13.69
CA ARG A 93 6.44 -0.66 -12.25
C ARG A 93 5.56 -1.56 -11.39
N ALA A 94 4.27 -1.65 -11.71
CA ALA A 94 3.36 -2.58 -11.02
C ALA A 94 3.81 -4.03 -11.23
N ALA A 95 4.17 -4.40 -12.46
CA ALA A 95 4.71 -5.72 -12.76
C ALA A 95 6.01 -6.01 -11.99
N PHE A 96 6.92 -5.04 -11.94
CA PHE A 96 8.16 -5.17 -11.18
C PHE A 96 7.91 -5.28 -9.68
N HIS A 97 6.96 -4.52 -9.15
CA HIS A 97 6.56 -4.59 -7.73
C HIS A 97 6.02 -5.98 -7.37
N ALA A 98 5.10 -6.52 -8.17
CA ALA A 98 4.55 -7.86 -7.96
C ALA A 98 5.65 -8.94 -8.01
N LEU A 99 6.58 -8.85 -8.97
CA LEU A 99 7.72 -9.78 -9.05
C LEU A 99 8.66 -9.67 -7.84
N SER A 100 8.92 -8.45 -7.35
CA SER A 100 9.79 -8.22 -6.18
C SER A 100 9.15 -8.71 -4.87
N ALA A 101 7.83 -8.75 -4.82
CA ALA A 101 7.05 -9.30 -3.71
C ALA A 101 6.78 -10.82 -3.86
N GLU A 102 7.47 -11.49 -4.80
CA GLU A 102 7.28 -12.92 -5.12
C GLU A 102 5.85 -13.30 -5.49
N GLN A 103 5.04 -12.32 -5.87
CA GLN A 103 3.66 -12.55 -6.31
C GLN A 103 3.66 -13.08 -7.74
N LYS A 104 2.90 -14.14 -7.98
CA LYS A 104 2.72 -14.72 -9.32
C LYS A 104 1.77 -13.93 -10.20
N VAL A 105 0.91 -13.12 -9.56
CA VAL A 105 -0.18 -12.39 -10.20
C VAL A 105 -0.09 -10.92 -9.81
N MET A 106 -0.09 -10.04 -10.82
CA MET A 106 -0.18 -8.59 -10.65
C MET A 106 -1.66 -8.20 -10.54
N ASP A 107 -2.03 -7.50 -9.48
CA ASP A 107 -3.39 -7.05 -9.24
C ASP A 107 -3.56 -5.52 -9.40
N SER A 108 -4.74 -5.04 -9.18
CA SER A 108 -5.09 -3.62 -9.29
C SER A 108 -4.49 -2.76 -8.18
N ALA A 109 -4.22 -3.35 -7.01
CA ALA A 109 -3.56 -2.65 -5.90
C ALA A 109 -2.11 -2.30 -6.23
N ASP A 110 -1.39 -3.19 -6.95
CA ASP A 110 -0.03 -2.92 -7.44
C ASP A 110 -0.01 -1.71 -8.37
N VAL A 111 -1.02 -1.61 -9.25
CA VAL A 111 -1.15 -0.48 -10.18
C VAL A 111 -1.47 0.82 -9.45
N LEU A 112 -2.36 0.79 -8.43
CA LEU A 112 -2.63 1.95 -7.58
C LEU A 112 -1.37 2.46 -6.89
N VAL A 113 -0.58 1.58 -6.30
CA VAL A 113 0.71 1.96 -5.66
C VAL A 113 1.69 2.54 -6.67
N ALA A 114 1.72 2.00 -7.90
CA ALA A 114 2.61 2.47 -8.95
C ALA A 114 2.24 3.88 -9.46
N ILE A 115 0.95 4.26 -9.47
CA ILE A 115 0.49 5.61 -9.84
C ILE A 115 1.12 6.68 -8.94
N PHE A 116 1.36 6.40 -7.66
CA PHE A 116 1.98 7.35 -6.74
C PHE A 116 3.41 7.76 -7.11
N ARG A 117 4.04 7.07 -8.03
CA ARG A 117 5.37 7.45 -8.56
C ARG A 117 5.31 8.39 -9.77
N GLU A 118 4.14 8.68 -10.30
CA GLU A 118 3.95 9.61 -11.42
C GLU A 118 3.55 10.99 -10.88
N GLU A 119 4.54 11.71 -10.33
CA GLU A 119 4.32 12.98 -9.59
C GLU A 119 3.61 14.07 -10.39
N LYS A 120 3.72 14.03 -11.71
CA LYS A 120 3.15 15.02 -12.62
C LYS A 120 1.77 14.62 -13.16
N SER A 121 1.16 13.53 -12.68
CA SER A 121 -0.15 13.09 -13.16
C SER A 121 -1.29 13.73 -12.38
N GLN A 122 -2.37 14.04 -13.08
CA GLN A 122 -3.59 14.53 -12.44
C GLN A 122 -4.27 13.43 -11.63
N ALA A 123 -4.11 12.16 -12.03
CA ALA A 123 -4.57 11.01 -11.27
C ALA A 123 -4.00 11.02 -9.85
N LEU A 124 -2.69 11.24 -9.70
CA LEU A 124 -2.06 11.36 -8.38
C LEU A 124 -2.57 12.57 -7.60
N PHE A 125 -2.77 13.71 -8.27
CA PHE A 125 -3.31 14.91 -7.63
C PHE A 125 -4.67 14.61 -6.98
N PHE A 126 -5.58 13.97 -7.70
CA PHE A 126 -6.90 13.60 -7.17
C PHE A 126 -6.83 12.61 -6.01
N LEU A 127 -5.92 11.63 -6.08
CA LEU A 127 -5.70 10.70 -4.95
C LEU A 127 -5.22 11.44 -3.70
N LYS A 128 -4.28 12.37 -3.84
CA LYS A 128 -3.78 13.20 -2.74
C LYS A 128 -4.84 14.15 -2.19
N GLU A 129 -5.68 14.73 -3.05
CA GLU A 129 -6.79 15.60 -2.66
C GLU A 129 -7.83 14.85 -1.82
N GLU A 130 -8.05 13.56 -2.07
CA GLU A 130 -8.87 12.68 -1.22
C GLU A 130 -8.14 12.25 0.08
N GLY A 131 -6.92 12.75 0.32
CA GLY A 131 -6.15 12.46 1.52
C GLY A 131 -5.50 11.07 1.53
N ILE A 132 -5.44 10.40 0.37
CA ILE A 132 -4.84 9.08 0.23
C ILE A 132 -3.33 9.23 0.06
N THR A 133 -2.57 8.48 0.86
CA THR A 133 -1.11 8.42 0.72
C THR A 133 -0.65 7.05 0.24
N ARG A 134 0.54 7.00 -0.36
CA ARG A 134 1.15 5.73 -0.75
C ARG A 134 1.35 4.80 0.45
N TYR A 135 1.66 5.37 1.61
CA TYR A 135 1.85 4.64 2.86
C TYR A 135 0.56 3.94 3.32
N ASP A 136 -0.59 4.66 3.27
CA ASP A 136 -1.89 4.09 3.63
C ASP A 136 -2.23 2.87 2.76
N LEU A 137 -1.98 2.96 1.43
CA LEU A 137 -2.22 1.84 0.52
C LEU A 137 -1.33 0.64 0.84
N LEU A 138 -0.03 0.87 1.03
CA LEU A 138 0.92 -0.20 1.35
C LEU A 138 0.60 -0.86 2.69
N ASN A 139 0.25 -0.09 3.72
CA ASN A 139 -0.16 -0.62 5.02
C ASN A 139 -1.37 -1.54 4.90
N PHE A 140 -2.38 -1.13 4.13
CA PHE A 140 -3.54 -1.98 3.94
C PHE A 140 -3.24 -3.23 3.10
N ILE A 141 -2.44 -3.10 2.03
CA ILE A 141 -2.10 -4.23 1.16
C ILE A 141 -1.25 -5.27 1.90
N SER A 142 -0.28 -4.83 2.72
CA SER A 142 0.65 -5.73 3.40
C SER A 142 0.15 -6.24 4.75
N HIS A 143 -0.62 -5.45 5.47
CA HIS A 143 -0.99 -5.72 6.87
C HIS A 143 -2.50 -5.68 7.13
N GLY A 144 -3.32 -5.33 6.14
CA GLY A 144 -4.77 -5.16 6.33
C GLY A 144 -5.16 -3.98 7.22
N ILE A 145 -4.22 -3.09 7.56
CA ILE A 145 -4.46 -1.97 8.48
C ILE A 145 -5.19 -0.85 7.75
N LYS A 146 -6.40 -0.54 8.22
CA LYS A 146 -7.19 0.60 7.72
C LYS A 146 -6.72 1.89 8.36
N LYS A 147 -6.81 3.00 7.61
CA LYS A 147 -6.57 4.34 8.14
C LYS A 147 -7.62 4.73 9.17
N GLU A 148 -7.22 5.29 10.33
CA GLU A 148 -8.17 5.77 11.33
C GLU A 148 -9.11 6.83 10.73
N GLY A 149 -10.42 6.64 10.90
CA GLY A 149 -11.45 7.47 10.27
C GLY A 149 -12.17 6.86 9.07
N ALA A 150 -11.82 5.64 8.66
CA ALA A 150 -12.50 4.91 7.59
C ALA A 150 -13.81 4.22 8.04
N GLU A 151 -14.51 4.77 9.05
CA GLU A 151 -15.81 4.26 9.49
C GLU A 151 -16.92 4.75 8.55
N GLY A 152 -17.44 3.83 7.75
CA GLY A 152 -18.62 4.09 6.93
C GLY A 152 -18.80 3.14 5.75
N ALA A 153 -18.86 1.84 6.00
CA ALA A 153 -19.55 0.89 5.10
C ALA A 153 -20.03 -0.29 5.95
N GLU A 154 -21.35 -0.32 6.12
CA GLU A 154 -22.12 -1.39 6.74
C GLU A 154 -21.84 -2.76 6.10
N GLY A 155 -21.84 -3.78 6.93
CA GLY A 155 -22.05 -5.14 6.46
C GLY A 155 -21.10 -6.16 7.04
N ASP A 156 -21.30 -6.66 8.16
CA ASP A 156 -21.78 -7.97 8.60
C ASP A 156 -21.39 -8.21 10.06
N GLU A 157 -22.39 -8.03 10.92
CA GLU A 157 -22.35 -8.54 12.29
C GLU A 157 -22.56 -10.04 12.25
N SER A 158 -21.51 -10.81 12.53
CA SER A 158 -21.68 -12.03 13.31
C SER A 158 -20.32 -12.66 13.67
N ALA A 159 -19.86 -12.40 14.89
CA ALA A 159 -19.30 -13.41 15.77
C ALA A 159 -18.90 -12.81 17.11
N SER A 160 -19.74 -13.03 18.10
CA SER A 160 -19.49 -12.81 19.50
C SER A 160 -18.44 -13.79 20.08
N PRO A 161 -17.85 -13.46 21.24
CA PRO A 161 -16.63 -14.09 21.75
C PRO A 161 -16.93 -15.42 22.45
N GLY A 162 -16.18 -16.44 22.08
CA GLY A 162 -16.14 -17.73 22.78
C GLY A 162 -14.78 -17.95 23.43
N MET A 163 -14.79 -18.03 24.74
CA MET A 163 -13.68 -18.52 25.58
C MET A 163 -13.29 -19.96 25.21
N GLY A 164 -12.00 -20.27 25.29
CA GLY A 164 -11.55 -21.67 25.34
C GLY A 164 -10.08 -21.83 25.00
N ALA A 165 -9.37 -22.33 25.97
CA ALA A 165 -7.94 -22.51 26.09
C ALA A 165 -7.33 -23.56 25.15
N GLU A 166 -5.99 -23.50 25.10
CA GLU A 166 -4.98 -24.55 24.85
C GLU A 166 -4.54 -24.84 23.41
N GLY A 167 -3.28 -24.51 23.18
CA GLY A 167 -2.29 -25.38 22.53
C GLY A 167 -2.25 -25.39 21.02
N GLY A 168 -1.21 -24.79 20.43
CA GLY A 168 -0.84 -25.08 19.05
C GLY A 168 -0.21 -23.87 18.36
N GLU A 169 1.08 -23.95 18.13
CA GLU A 169 1.87 -23.04 17.32
C GLU A 169 1.31 -22.94 15.91
N GLU A 170 0.90 -21.72 15.50
CA GLU A 170 0.90 -21.32 14.09
C GLU A 170 1.03 -19.80 13.99
N GLU A 171 2.04 -19.35 13.23
CA GLU A 171 2.37 -17.97 12.91
C GLU A 171 1.22 -17.32 12.14
N GLY A 172 0.55 -16.40 12.77
CA GLY A 172 -0.47 -15.53 12.17
C GLY A 172 -0.67 -14.31 13.05
N GLY A 173 0.34 -13.42 13.10
CA GLY A 173 0.34 -12.27 13.99
C GLY A 173 -0.79 -11.30 13.68
N VAL A 174 -1.68 -11.12 14.66
CA VAL A 174 -2.64 -10.02 14.74
C VAL A 174 -1.85 -8.71 14.76
N PRO A 175 -2.14 -7.70 13.91
CA PRO A 175 -1.41 -6.44 13.94
C PRO A 175 -1.69 -5.71 15.26
N SER A 176 -0.71 -5.68 16.16
CA SER A 176 -0.81 -4.89 17.37
C SER A 176 -0.70 -3.40 16.99
N LYS A 177 -1.45 -2.55 17.71
CA LYS A 177 -1.43 -1.08 17.54
C LYS A 177 -0.02 -0.48 17.70
N ASN A 178 0.90 -1.24 18.29
CA ASN A 178 2.27 -0.84 18.52
C ASN A 178 3.24 -1.91 17.98
N PRO A 179 3.89 -1.69 16.81
CA PRO A 179 4.82 -2.66 16.23
C PRO A 179 5.99 -3.03 17.15
N LEU A 180 6.40 -2.10 18.02
CA LEU A 180 7.49 -2.37 18.99
C LEU A 180 7.06 -3.40 20.04
N GLU A 181 5.81 -3.39 20.46
CA GLU A 181 5.28 -4.38 21.41
C GLU A 181 5.04 -5.75 20.76
N ALA A 182 4.75 -5.78 19.44
CA ALA A 182 4.51 -7.01 18.71
C ALA A 182 5.80 -7.76 18.34
N TYR A 183 6.86 -7.01 18.00
CA TYR A 183 8.08 -7.59 17.43
C TYR A 183 9.34 -7.35 18.25
N CYS A 184 9.26 -6.62 19.38
CA CYS A 184 10.37 -6.32 20.26
C CYS A 184 9.99 -6.58 21.70
N SER A 185 10.89 -7.20 22.46
CA SER A 185 10.75 -7.28 23.92
C SER A 185 11.36 -6.07 24.59
N ASN A 186 10.67 -5.51 25.58
CA ASN A 186 11.20 -4.42 26.38
C ASN A 186 12.08 -5.00 27.50
N LEU A 187 13.40 -5.09 27.22
CA LEU A 187 14.35 -5.68 28.16
C LEU A 187 14.39 -4.96 29.52
N ALA A 188 14.07 -3.67 29.59
CA ALA A 188 14.01 -2.96 30.86
C ALA A 188 12.82 -3.42 31.73
N LEU A 189 11.67 -3.69 31.13
CA LEU A 189 10.50 -4.27 31.84
C LEU A 189 10.76 -5.72 32.25
N GLU A 190 11.38 -6.52 31.39
CA GLU A 190 11.75 -7.91 31.72
C GLU A 190 12.77 -8.00 32.84
N ALA A 191 13.76 -7.09 32.84
CA ALA A 191 14.74 -6.99 33.94
C ALA A 191 14.06 -6.61 35.26
N ALA A 192 13.12 -5.66 35.23
CA ALA A 192 12.36 -5.25 36.42
C ALA A 192 11.44 -6.38 36.94
N ALA A 193 10.92 -7.22 36.03
CA ALA A 193 10.13 -8.42 36.36
C ALA A 193 10.99 -9.61 36.85
N GLY A 194 12.33 -9.51 36.77
CA GLY A 194 13.23 -10.59 37.17
C GLY A 194 13.39 -11.70 36.15
N ASN A 195 12.93 -11.52 34.90
CA ASN A 195 13.00 -12.51 33.84
C ASN A 195 14.37 -12.55 33.12
N ILE A 196 15.28 -11.65 33.47
CA ILE A 196 16.65 -11.61 32.91
C ILE A 196 17.62 -12.11 33.95
N ASP A 197 18.50 -13.04 33.57
CA ASP A 197 19.52 -13.58 34.42
C ASP A 197 20.49 -12.48 34.87
N PRO A 198 20.94 -12.49 36.16
CA PRO A 198 21.87 -11.50 36.68
C PRO A 198 23.23 -11.65 36.02
N LEU A 199 23.88 -10.52 35.70
CA LEU A 199 25.20 -10.51 35.14
C LEU A 199 26.23 -10.94 36.22
N ILE A 200 26.88 -12.06 35.99
CA ILE A 200 27.95 -12.58 36.88
C ILE A 200 29.29 -12.30 36.24
N GLY A 201 30.14 -11.54 36.93
CA GLY A 201 31.43 -11.08 36.41
C GLY A 201 31.28 -9.90 35.45
N ARG A 202 32.38 -9.60 34.71
CA ARG A 202 32.39 -8.54 33.65
C ARG A 202 32.02 -7.12 34.13
N ALA A 203 32.32 -6.81 35.41
CA ALA A 203 32.00 -5.51 35.98
C ALA A 203 32.71 -4.35 35.24
N HIS A 204 33.92 -4.58 34.76
CA HIS A 204 34.70 -3.59 34.03
C HIS A 204 34.08 -3.26 32.65
N GLU A 205 33.61 -4.28 31.93
CA GLU A 205 32.93 -4.12 30.65
C GLU A 205 31.59 -3.41 30.81
N LEU A 206 30.85 -3.71 31.87
CA LEU A 206 29.60 -3.04 32.21
C LEU A 206 29.83 -1.54 32.49
N GLU A 207 30.82 -1.20 33.36
CA GLU A 207 31.14 0.17 33.66
C GLU A 207 31.55 0.94 32.40
N ARG A 208 32.38 0.33 31.56
CA ARG A 208 32.76 0.91 30.27
C ARG A 208 31.60 1.14 29.35
N THR A 209 30.65 0.22 29.29
CA THR A 209 29.41 0.34 28.51
C THR A 209 28.57 1.53 28.96
N ILE A 210 28.36 1.67 30.28
CA ILE A 210 27.63 2.79 30.87
C ILE A 210 28.31 4.12 30.50
N GLN A 211 29.61 4.19 30.60
CA GLN A 211 30.37 5.38 30.21
C GLN A 211 30.22 5.74 28.74
N ILE A 212 30.16 4.74 27.82
CA ILE A 212 29.96 4.96 26.39
C ILE A 212 28.53 5.42 26.12
N LEU A 213 27.53 4.78 26.70
CA LEU A 213 26.10 5.12 26.53
C LEU A 213 25.77 6.52 27.06
N SER A 214 26.47 6.97 28.11
CA SER A 214 26.28 8.30 28.70
C SER A 214 26.87 9.46 27.87
N ARG A 215 27.55 9.19 26.75
CA ARG A 215 28.12 10.22 25.88
C ARG A 215 27.03 10.87 25.03
N ARG A 216 27.17 12.17 24.76
CA ARG A 216 26.26 12.90 23.86
C ARG A 216 26.37 12.48 22.39
N ARG A 217 27.53 11.96 21.98
CA ARG A 217 27.82 11.50 20.60
C ARG A 217 28.70 10.25 20.67
N LYS A 218 28.65 9.40 19.64
CA LYS A 218 29.37 8.12 19.54
C LYS A 218 29.08 7.22 20.74
N ASN A 219 27.81 7.07 21.05
CA ASN A 219 27.29 6.33 22.21
C ASN A 219 26.92 4.87 21.88
N ASN A 220 27.45 4.31 20.80
CA ASN A 220 27.19 2.92 20.42
C ASN A 220 28.35 2.03 20.89
N PRO A 221 28.20 1.23 21.96
CA PRO A 221 29.19 0.24 22.36
C PRO A 221 29.19 -0.95 21.39
N LEU A 222 30.39 -1.44 21.06
CA LEU A 222 30.57 -2.67 20.27
C LEU A 222 31.29 -3.68 21.18
N TYR A 223 30.69 -4.86 21.32
CA TYR A 223 31.29 -5.99 21.99
C TYR A 223 31.90 -6.94 20.97
N VAL A 224 33.15 -7.30 21.18
CA VAL A 224 33.87 -8.27 20.35
C VAL A 224 34.30 -9.42 21.27
N GLY A 225 33.80 -10.61 20.96
CA GLY A 225 34.16 -11.85 21.67
C GLY A 225 35.04 -12.74 20.79
N GLY A 226 35.91 -13.51 21.40
CA GLY A 226 36.67 -14.58 20.79
C GLY A 226 36.23 -15.92 21.33
#